data_384137d413d99bab7c49a51d5559c65f
#
_entry.id   384137d413d99bab7c49a51d5559c65f
#
_cell.length_a   1.000
_cell.length_b   1.000
_cell.length_c   1.000
_cell.angle_alpha   90.00
_cell.angle_beta   90.00
_cell.angle_gamma   90.00
#
_symmetry.space_group_name_H-M   'P 1'
#
loop_
_entity.id
_entity.type
_entity.pdbx_description
1 polymer ?
#
loop_
_entity_poly.entity_id
_entity_poly.type
_entity_poly.pdbx_seq_one_letter_code
_entity_poly.pdbx_strand_id
1 'polypeptide(L)'
;MDGRFDVVLGFDMETDIGSFTDYYNGVQKGTPRLLELLSKHNAPSTFFWTGHAAENNANIVRMVRDADGGMHETGCHSLVHETLGDPIFPLPNNWPVFPFEVEGRIREATRIVKEVSGVDPTSFRCPRLWGSNKVVNVLEELGYKADATLPLYFYRTMIKPYHPDKNDWTREGDMKLVEIPNFCDLVMESNDPYNRDRDQWPLFRTEGAEALMKKVWSYIDYVESHHVRPVLCFYLHPWEYYEMPTGVLDYGEAEVKPHSFITLNCGDVAVKEMDKLLTMLTDAGGVYKTAGALSDEY
;
A
#
# COMPACT_ATOMS: atom_id res chain seq x y z
N MET A 1 5.38 -9.65 22.88
CA MET A 1 5.98 -10.90 22.40
C MET A 1 6.94 -10.52 21.28
N ASP A 2 8.21 -10.90 21.40
CA ASP A 2 9.15 -10.71 20.30
C ASP A 2 8.82 -11.71 19.19
N GLY A 3 8.01 -11.30 18.22
CA GLY A 3 7.72 -12.10 17.04
C GLY A 3 8.94 -12.26 16.15
N ARG A 4 8.87 -13.17 15.16
CA ARG A 4 9.97 -13.41 14.23
C ARG A 4 10.19 -12.27 13.23
N PHE A 5 9.11 -11.66 12.77
CA PHE A 5 9.12 -10.59 11.76
C PHE A 5 7.94 -9.62 11.97
N ASP A 6 8.07 -8.42 11.42
CA ASP A 6 7.01 -7.42 11.47
C ASP A 6 6.18 -7.43 10.19
N VAL A 7 4.87 -7.13 10.33
CA VAL A 7 3.90 -7.10 9.23
C VAL A 7 3.20 -5.75 9.22
N VAL A 8 3.32 -5.02 8.12
CA VAL A 8 2.58 -3.79 7.85
C VAL A 8 1.55 -4.06 6.76
N LEU A 9 0.28 -4.05 7.12
CA LEU A 9 -0.82 -4.15 6.16
C LEU A 9 -1.23 -2.73 5.74
N GLY A 10 -0.91 -2.34 4.50
CA GLY A 10 -1.29 -1.04 3.95
C GLY A 10 -2.43 -1.20 2.96
N PHE A 11 -3.51 -0.44 3.15
CA PHE A 11 -4.67 -0.43 2.26
C PHE A 11 -4.78 0.91 1.56
N ASP A 12 -4.68 0.89 0.23
CA ASP A 12 -4.74 2.09 -0.60
C ASP A 12 -6.21 2.42 -0.88
N MET A 13 -6.69 3.49 -0.25
CA MET A 13 -8.08 3.93 -0.23
C MET A 13 -8.32 4.88 -1.41
N GLU A 14 -8.63 4.29 -2.54
CA GLU A 14 -8.72 4.92 -3.85
C GLU A 14 -9.99 4.49 -4.59
N THR A 15 -10.16 4.89 -5.84
CA THR A 15 -11.24 4.42 -6.71
C THR A 15 -11.10 2.93 -7.02
N ASP A 16 -12.23 2.28 -7.33
CA ASP A 16 -12.25 0.86 -7.69
C ASP A 16 -11.34 0.58 -8.90
N ILE A 17 -10.60 -0.53 -8.81
CA ILE A 17 -9.69 -0.97 -9.87
C ILE A 17 -8.60 0.10 -10.16
N GLY A 18 -8.19 0.86 -9.16
CA GLY A 18 -7.21 1.93 -9.32
C GLY A 18 -7.71 3.03 -10.25
N SER A 19 -6.88 3.48 -11.16
CA SER A 19 -7.22 4.58 -12.08
C SER A 19 -8.12 4.20 -13.25
N PHE A 20 -8.73 3.01 -13.24
CA PHE A 20 -9.60 2.56 -14.33
C PHE A 20 -11.07 2.89 -14.13
N THR A 21 -11.47 3.34 -12.95
CA THR A 21 -12.84 3.77 -12.62
C THR A 21 -12.85 5.04 -11.79
N ASP A 22 -14.02 5.66 -11.67
CA ASP A 22 -14.31 6.77 -10.74
C ASP A 22 -15.28 6.35 -9.61
N TYR A 23 -15.48 5.03 -9.42
CA TYR A 23 -16.38 4.48 -8.41
C TYR A 23 -15.65 4.15 -7.11
N TYR A 24 -16.41 4.10 -6.00
CA TYR A 24 -15.93 3.81 -4.64
C TYR A 24 -16.65 2.61 -3.98
N ASN A 25 -17.13 1.63 -4.79
CA ASN A 25 -17.80 0.46 -4.22
C ASN A 25 -16.89 -0.35 -3.29
N GLY A 26 -15.60 -0.47 -3.63
CA GLY A 26 -14.62 -1.11 -2.76
C GLY A 26 -14.45 -0.38 -1.44
N VAL A 27 -14.28 0.94 -1.47
CA VAL A 27 -14.21 1.76 -0.26
C VAL A 27 -15.48 1.60 0.58
N GLN A 28 -16.67 1.67 -0.04
CA GLN A 28 -17.94 1.66 0.67
C GLN A 28 -18.37 0.27 1.16
N LYS A 29 -18.10 -0.78 0.40
CA LYS A 29 -18.60 -2.15 0.63
C LYS A 29 -17.51 -3.15 0.98
N GLY A 30 -16.30 -2.97 0.44
CA GLY A 30 -15.15 -3.81 0.74
C GLY A 30 -14.54 -3.49 2.10
N THR A 31 -14.42 -2.19 2.46
CA THR A 31 -13.83 -1.79 3.74
C THR A 31 -14.53 -2.38 4.97
N PRO A 32 -15.87 -2.42 5.10
CA PRO A 32 -16.50 -3.09 6.23
C PRO A 32 -16.11 -4.55 6.38
N ARG A 33 -16.08 -5.30 5.27
CA ARG A 33 -15.67 -6.72 5.27
C ARG A 33 -14.20 -6.90 5.68
N LEU A 34 -13.36 -5.97 5.23
CA LEU A 34 -11.96 -5.93 5.60
C LEU A 34 -11.77 -5.67 7.09
N LEU A 35 -12.48 -4.69 7.66
CA LEU A 35 -12.43 -4.40 9.10
C LEU A 35 -12.85 -5.59 9.95
N GLU A 36 -13.87 -6.36 9.55
CA GLU A 36 -14.26 -7.60 10.22
C GLU A 36 -13.12 -8.62 10.27
N LEU A 37 -12.37 -8.77 9.15
CA LEU A 37 -11.20 -9.65 9.11
C LEU A 37 -10.07 -9.15 10.00
N LEU A 38 -9.75 -7.87 9.94
CA LEU A 38 -8.67 -7.28 10.73
C LEU A 38 -8.97 -7.35 12.23
N SER A 39 -10.21 -7.11 12.63
CA SER A 39 -10.68 -7.28 14.00
C SER A 39 -10.54 -8.73 14.47
N LYS A 40 -10.99 -9.70 13.67
CA LYS A 40 -10.88 -11.13 13.97
C LYS A 40 -9.44 -11.55 14.27
N HIS A 41 -8.46 -11.00 13.55
CA HIS A 41 -7.04 -11.33 13.69
C HIS A 41 -6.25 -10.37 14.58
N ASN A 42 -6.93 -9.37 15.20
CA ASN A 42 -6.28 -8.30 15.98
C ASN A 42 -5.09 -7.69 15.21
N ALA A 43 -5.32 -7.32 13.94
CA ALA A 43 -4.30 -6.89 12.98
C ALA A 43 -4.38 -5.37 12.73
N PRO A 44 -3.68 -4.52 13.52
CA PRO A 44 -3.56 -3.10 13.23
C PRO A 44 -3.02 -2.89 11.81
N SER A 45 -3.57 -1.91 11.12
CA SER A 45 -3.29 -1.67 9.70
C SER A 45 -3.27 -0.18 9.39
N THR A 46 -2.62 0.21 8.28
CA THR A 46 -2.60 1.60 7.82
C THR A 46 -3.47 1.74 6.58
N PHE A 47 -4.40 2.69 6.61
CA PHE A 47 -5.29 3.03 5.51
C PHE A 47 -4.83 4.32 4.87
N PHE A 48 -4.24 4.23 3.67
CA PHE A 48 -3.70 5.36 2.92
C PHE A 48 -4.77 5.96 2.02
N TRP A 49 -5.32 7.10 2.41
CA TRP A 49 -6.43 7.75 1.73
C TRP A 49 -5.96 8.73 0.66
N THR A 50 -6.50 8.64 -0.56
CA THR A 50 -6.48 9.80 -1.44
C THR A 50 -7.39 10.89 -0.85
N GLY A 51 -7.02 12.16 -1.04
CA GLY A 51 -7.86 13.28 -0.55
C GLY A 51 -9.28 13.17 -1.08
N HIS A 52 -9.43 12.87 -2.36
CA HIS A 52 -10.74 12.73 -3.02
C HIS A 52 -11.55 11.54 -2.50
N ALA A 53 -10.92 10.38 -2.24
CA ALA A 53 -11.62 9.25 -1.62
C ALA A 53 -12.08 9.57 -0.20
N ALA A 54 -11.25 10.27 0.58
CA ALA A 54 -11.61 10.68 1.94
C ALA A 54 -12.80 11.64 1.95
N GLU A 55 -12.78 12.66 1.08
CA GLU A 55 -13.87 13.65 0.97
C GLU A 55 -15.20 13.00 0.57
N ASN A 56 -15.18 12.11 -0.41
CA ASN A 56 -16.39 11.45 -0.92
C ASN A 56 -16.90 10.31 -0.02
N ASN A 57 -16.10 9.83 0.94
CA ASN A 57 -16.45 8.69 1.79
C ASN A 57 -16.18 8.98 3.28
N ALA A 58 -16.50 10.19 3.74
CA ALA A 58 -16.21 10.65 5.10
C ALA A 58 -16.78 9.74 6.22
N ASN A 59 -17.88 9.04 5.95
CA ASN A 59 -18.45 8.05 6.87
C ASN A 59 -17.55 6.81 7.02
N ILE A 60 -16.92 6.36 5.93
CA ILE A 60 -16.00 5.21 5.94
C ILE A 60 -14.67 5.61 6.59
N VAL A 61 -14.17 6.83 6.33
CA VAL A 61 -12.97 7.34 7.02
C VAL A 61 -13.14 7.27 8.54
N ARG A 62 -14.29 7.77 9.03
CA ARG A 62 -14.59 7.70 10.47
C ARG A 62 -14.80 6.26 10.98
N MET A 63 -15.43 5.40 10.18
CA MET A 63 -15.58 3.98 10.50
C MET A 63 -14.22 3.30 10.71
N VAL A 64 -13.24 3.52 9.80
CA VAL A 64 -11.88 3.00 9.91
C VAL A 64 -11.18 3.57 11.16
N ARG A 65 -11.23 4.89 11.35
CA ARG A 65 -10.60 5.57 12.50
C ARG A 65 -11.11 5.00 13.85
N ASP A 66 -12.39 4.75 13.94
CA ASP A 66 -13.04 4.37 15.21
C ASP A 66 -13.09 2.83 15.42
N ALA A 67 -12.75 2.04 14.39
CA ALA A 67 -12.76 0.59 14.47
C ALA A 67 -11.77 0.08 15.53
N ASP A 68 -12.20 -0.95 16.27
CA ASP A 68 -11.39 -1.65 17.27
C ASP A 68 -10.72 -0.72 18.29
N GLY A 69 -11.41 0.36 18.67
CA GLY A 69 -10.91 1.35 19.63
C GLY A 69 -9.80 2.25 19.07
N GLY A 70 -9.72 2.40 17.76
CA GLY A 70 -8.73 3.25 17.09
C GLY A 70 -7.37 2.57 16.85
N MET A 71 -7.37 1.26 16.65
CA MET A 71 -6.12 0.54 16.44
C MET A 71 -5.55 0.73 15.02
N HIS A 72 -6.35 1.23 14.07
CA HIS A 72 -5.91 1.46 12.70
C HIS A 72 -5.39 2.88 12.50
N GLU A 73 -4.40 3.03 11.62
CA GLU A 73 -3.83 4.31 11.26
C GLU A 73 -4.46 4.89 10.00
N THR A 74 -4.67 6.21 10.00
CA THR A 74 -5.07 6.99 8.84
C THR A 74 -3.83 7.60 8.21
N GLY A 75 -3.44 7.12 7.04
CA GLY A 75 -2.37 7.65 6.20
C GLY A 75 -2.89 8.43 4.99
N CYS A 76 -1.98 8.95 4.15
CA CYS A 76 -2.29 9.71 2.95
C CYS A 76 -1.75 9.01 1.69
N HIS A 77 -2.50 9.11 0.57
CA HIS A 77 -2.20 8.46 -0.72
C HIS A 77 -2.31 9.44 -1.91
N SER A 78 -1.79 10.64 -1.79
CA SER A 78 -1.95 11.73 -2.77
C SER A 78 -3.37 12.34 -2.81
N LEU A 79 -3.63 13.21 -3.79
CA LEU A 79 -4.89 13.94 -3.90
C LEU A 79 -5.97 13.13 -4.62
N VAL A 80 -5.68 12.61 -5.82
CA VAL A 80 -6.62 11.91 -6.70
C VAL A 80 -6.02 10.65 -7.35
N HIS A 81 -5.04 10.04 -6.72
CA HIS A 81 -4.26 8.90 -7.25
C HIS A 81 -3.45 9.26 -8.52
N GLU A 82 -3.01 10.50 -8.62
CA GLU A 82 -2.13 11.00 -9.68
C GLU A 82 -0.70 10.49 -9.53
N THR A 83 0.06 10.50 -10.62
CA THR A 83 1.48 10.12 -10.60
C THR A 83 2.33 11.27 -10.05
N LEU A 84 2.75 11.17 -8.78
CA LEU A 84 3.60 12.16 -8.10
C LEU A 84 5.09 11.93 -8.33
N GLY A 85 5.51 10.68 -8.41
CA GLY A 85 6.91 10.28 -8.52
C GLY A 85 7.31 9.85 -9.93
N ASP A 86 8.43 9.17 -10.00
CA ASP A 86 9.03 8.74 -11.27
C ASP A 86 8.43 7.40 -11.73
N PRO A 87 7.80 7.32 -12.93
CA PRO A 87 7.26 6.08 -13.46
C PRO A 87 8.34 5.01 -13.65
N ILE A 88 8.14 3.83 -13.09
CA ILE A 88 9.09 2.71 -13.20
C ILE A 88 8.76 1.75 -14.36
N PHE A 89 7.60 1.88 -14.97
CA PHE A 89 7.23 1.22 -16.22
C PHE A 89 6.21 2.07 -17.01
N PRO A 90 6.14 1.92 -18.33
CA PRO A 90 5.22 2.70 -19.16
C PRO A 90 3.78 2.25 -18.89
N LEU A 91 2.91 3.23 -18.64
CA LEU A 91 1.47 3.02 -18.55
C LEU A 91 0.78 4.13 -19.36
N PRO A 92 -0.06 3.80 -20.35
CA PRO A 92 -0.74 4.80 -21.18
C PRO A 92 -1.54 5.79 -20.34
N ASN A 93 -1.46 7.07 -20.72
CA ASN A 93 -2.18 8.19 -20.05
C ASN A 93 -1.82 8.41 -18.57
N ASN A 94 -0.70 7.87 -18.11
CA ASN A 94 -0.17 8.10 -16.76
C ASN A 94 1.05 9.02 -16.81
N TRP A 95 0.79 10.30 -17.01
CA TRP A 95 1.83 11.32 -16.99
C TRP A 95 2.09 11.77 -15.56
N PRO A 96 3.37 11.91 -15.15
CA PRO A 96 3.68 12.56 -13.88
C PRO A 96 3.13 13.99 -13.86
N VAL A 97 2.66 14.43 -12.71
CA VAL A 97 2.38 15.85 -12.48
C VAL A 97 3.67 16.66 -12.64
N PHE A 98 3.57 17.94 -12.94
CA PHE A 98 4.77 18.75 -13.01
C PHE A 98 5.47 18.83 -11.64
N PRO A 99 6.81 18.84 -11.59
CA PRO A 99 7.55 18.84 -10.32
C PRO A 99 7.15 19.96 -9.34
N PHE A 100 6.70 21.12 -9.86
CA PHE A 100 6.23 22.23 -9.04
C PHE A 100 4.83 22.02 -8.44
N GLU A 101 4.05 21.07 -8.92
CA GLU A 101 2.72 20.75 -8.39
C GLU A 101 2.78 19.72 -7.25
N VAL A 102 3.83 18.89 -7.16
CA VAL A 102 3.93 17.78 -6.21
C VAL A 102 3.65 18.22 -4.78
N GLU A 103 4.31 19.30 -4.33
CA GLU A 103 4.12 19.83 -2.99
C GLU A 103 2.67 20.27 -2.73
N GLY A 104 2.09 21.05 -3.64
CA GLY A 104 0.70 21.52 -3.52
C GLY A 104 -0.30 20.38 -3.43
N ARG A 105 -0.09 19.33 -4.20
CA ARG A 105 -0.97 18.14 -4.21
C ARG A 105 -0.87 17.34 -2.92
N ILE A 106 0.32 17.10 -2.41
CA ILE A 106 0.50 16.39 -1.13
C ILE A 106 -0.06 17.23 0.02
N ARG A 107 0.20 18.55 0.08
CA ARG A 107 -0.34 19.44 1.10
C ARG A 107 -1.88 19.45 1.11
N GLU A 108 -2.49 19.54 -0.06
CA GLU A 108 -3.96 19.55 -0.17
C GLU A 108 -4.56 18.20 0.22
N ALA A 109 -3.97 17.08 -0.22
CA ALA A 109 -4.39 15.75 0.21
C ALA A 109 -4.30 15.60 1.73
N THR A 110 -3.17 15.99 2.33
CA THR A 110 -2.95 15.98 3.78
C THR A 110 -4.01 16.79 4.52
N ARG A 111 -4.31 18.01 4.03
CA ARG A 111 -5.34 18.88 4.60
C ARG A 111 -6.72 18.22 4.59
N ILE A 112 -7.13 17.67 3.44
CA ILE A 112 -8.43 17.00 3.30
C ILE A 112 -8.54 15.78 4.20
N VAL A 113 -7.53 14.88 4.17
CA VAL A 113 -7.51 13.69 5.02
C VAL A 113 -7.59 14.06 6.49
N LYS A 114 -6.85 15.08 6.94
CA LYS A 114 -6.92 15.61 8.30
C LYS A 114 -8.31 16.14 8.65
N GLU A 115 -8.90 16.97 7.79
CA GLU A 115 -10.21 17.58 8.04
C GLU A 115 -11.33 16.52 8.14
N VAL A 116 -11.28 15.49 7.28
CA VAL A 116 -12.30 14.45 7.24
C VAL A 116 -12.14 13.45 8.38
N SER A 117 -10.91 13.03 8.67
CA SER A 117 -10.61 12.04 9.72
C SER A 117 -10.56 12.65 11.12
N GLY A 118 -10.20 13.92 11.25
CA GLY A 118 -9.90 14.57 12.52
C GLY A 118 -8.53 14.20 13.09
N VAL A 119 -7.65 13.51 12.30
CA VAL A 119 -6.33 13.06 12.71
C VAL A 119 -5.28 13.57 11.71
N ASP A 120 -4.13 14.00 12.19
CA ASP A 120 -2.99 14.33 11.31
C ASP A 120 -2.41 13.03 10.71
N PRO A 121 -2.42 12.86 9.37
CA PRO A 121 -1.77 11.71 8.76
C PRO A 121 -0.25 11.84 8.90
N THR A 122 0.39 10.81 9.43
CA THR A 122 1.84 10.74 9.62
C THR A 122 2.52 9.71 8.74
N SER A 123 1.74 8.94 7.99
CA SER A 123 2.24 7.93 7.04
C SER A 123 1.72 8.23 5.64
N PHE A 124 2.56 7.97 4.66
CA PHE A 124 2.29 8.22 3.25
C PHE A 124 2.56 6.98 2.40
N ARG A 125 1.91 6.90 1.25
CA ARG A 125 2.24 5.98 0.17
C ARG A 125 1.99 6.66 -1.17
N CYS A 126 2.96 6.61 -2.08
CA CYS A 126 2.75 7.10 -3.44
C CYS A 126 1.83 6.19 -4.24
N PRO A 127 0.94 6.75 -5.07
CA PRO A 127 0.21 5.99 -6.07
C PRO A 127 1.14 5.12 -6.93
N ARG A 128 0.73 3.86 -7.17
CA ARG A 128 1.50 2.87 -7.95
C ARG A 128 2.87 2.51 -7.37
N LEU A 129 3.18 2.92 -6.15
CA LEU A 129 4.52 2.80 -5.56
C LEU A 129 5.59 3.58 -6.35
N TRP A 130 5.22 4.64 -7.04
CA TRP A 130 6.13 5.48 -7.82
C TRP A 130 6.54 6.71 -7.02
N GLY A 131 7.62 6.58 -6.26
CA GLY A 131 8.23 7.64 -5.46
C GLY A 131 9.26 8.46 -6.24
N SER A 132 9.78 9.49 -5.61
CA SER A 132 10.90 10.31 -6.12
C SER A 132 11.53 11.12 -5.00
N ASN A 133 12.74 11.65 -5.26
CA ASN A 133 13.40 12.59 -4.35
C ASN A 133 12.50 13.78 -3.98
N LYS A 134 11.73 14.30 -4.94
CA LYS A 134 10.83 15.43 -4.69
C LYS A 134 9.74 15.06 -3.69
N VAL A 135 9.17 13.86 -3.79
CA VAL A 135 8.13 13.38 -2.88
C VAL A 135 8.66 13.26 -1.47
N VAL A 136 9.75 12.51 -1.24
CA VAL A 136 10.28 12.30 0.12
C VAL A 136 10.73 13.61 0.78
N ASN A 137 11.30 14.55 0.01
CA ASN A 137 11.65 15.88 0.53
C ASN A 137 10.40 16.66 1.00
N VAL A 138 9.29 16.61 0.25
CA VAL A 138 8.03 17.24 0.66
C VAL A 138 7.45 16.56 1.89
N LEU A 139 7.49 15.22 1.98
CA LEU A 139 7.03 14.48 3.14
C LEU A 139 7.82 14.85 4.41
N GLU A 140 9.16 14.94 4.30
CA GLU A 140 10.03 15.40 5.38
C GLU A 140 9.65 16.81 5.85
N GLU A 141 9.46 17.76 4.92
CA GLU A 141 9.06 19.14 5.24
C GLU A 141 7.67 19.23 5.90
N LEU A 142 6.76 18.33 5.57
CA LEU A 142 5.42 18.24 6.16
C LEU A 142 5.39 17.50 7.50
N GLY A 143 6.51 16.87 7.90
CA GLY A 143 6.64 16.14 9.16
C GLY A 143 6.02 14.75 9.14
N TYR A 144 5.92 14.13 7.97
CA TYR A 144 5.58 12.71 7.88
C TYR A 144 6.65 11.86 8.55
N LYS A 145 6.23 10.78 9.21
CA LYS A 145 7.11 9.85 9.88
C LYS A 145 7.48 8.66 9.01
N ALA A 146 6.51 8.15 8.25
CA ALA A 146 6.67 6.96 7.42
C ALA A 146 6.26 7.22 5.97
N ASP A 147 7.03 6.67 5.03
CA ASP A 147 6.64 6.46 3.64
C ASP A 147 6.70 4.97 3.33
N ALA A 148 5.64 4.40 2.80
CA ALA A 148 5.55 2.97 2.48
C ALA A 148 5.50 2.77 0.95
N THR A 149 6.40 3.45 0.24
CA THR A 149 6.36 3.57 -1.22
C THR A 149 7.31 2.62 -1.92
N LEU A 150 8.57 2.43 -1.47
CA LEU A 150 9.63 1.78 -2.25
C LEU A 150 9.27 0.33 -2.65
N PRO A 151 9.09 0.01 -3.96
CA PRO A 151 8.87 -1.35 -4.41
C PRO A 151 10.20 -2.10 -4.56
N LEU A 152 10.44 -3.12 -3.73
CA LEU A 152 11.67 -3.91 -3.78
C LEU A 152 11.81 -4.71 -5.07
N TYR A 153 10.71 -5.07 -5.73
CA TYR A 153 10.79 -5.80 -7.00
C TYR A 153 11.54 -5.01 -8.09
N PHE A 154 11.52 -3.68 -8.01
CA PHE A 154 12.20 -2.80 -8.97
C PHE A 154 13.56 -2.32 -8.46
N TYR A 155 13.58 -1.63 -7.30
CA TYR A 155 14.81 -0.96 -6.82
C TYR A 155 15.82 -1.93 -6.21
N ARG A 156 15.38 -2.94 -5.44
CA ARG A 156 16.22 -3.99 -4.82
C ARG A 156 17.39 -3.46 -3.98
N THR A 157 17.29 -2.26 -3.46
CA THR A 157 18.38 -1.55 -2.78
C THR A 157 18.37 -1.75 -1.27
N MET A 158 17.21 -1.55 -0.62
CA MET A 158 17.08 -1.50 0.82
C MET A 158 16.09 -2.58 1.30
N ILE A 159 16.57 -3.59 2.00
CA ILE A 159 15.78 -4.75 2.47
C ILE A 159 15.23 -4.57 3.89
N LYS A 160 15.39 -3.39 4.48
CA LYS A 160 14.90 -3.01 5.81
C LYS A 160 14.34 -1.59 5.74
N PRO A 161 13.51 -1.14 6.69
CA PRO A 161 13.20 0.27 6.84
C PRO A 161 14.47 1.10 7.03
N TYR A 162 14.48 2.31 6.48
CA TYR A 162 15.65 3.18 6.49
C TYR A 162 15.25 4.66 6.40
N HIS A 163 16.15 5.55 6.79
CA HIS A 163 16.02 6.99 6.58
C HIS A 163 16.54 7.33 5.18
N PRO A 164 15.72 7.92 4.28
CA PRO A 164 16.19 8.23 2.93
C PRO A 164 17.25 9.32 2.86
N ASP A 165 18.07 9.30 1.80
CA ASP A 165 18.90 10.45 1.40
C ASP A 165 18.06 11.41 0.54
N LYS A 166 18.20 12.70 0.79
CA LYS A 166 17.42 13.75 0.10
C LYS A 166 17.69 13.86 -1.40
N ASN A 167 18.82 13.35 -1.89
CA ASN A 167 19.20 13.39 -3.30
C ASN A 167 19.04 12.05 -4.01
N ASP A 168 18.93 10.96 -3.24
CA ASP A 168 18.66 9.62 -3.74
C ASP A 168 17.80 8.85 -2.72
N TRP A 169 16.49 9.03 -2.81
CA TRP A 169 15.54 8.45 -1.86
C TRP A 169 15.59 6.92 -1.78
N THR A 170 16.23 6.25 -2.74
CA THR A 170 16.41 4.79 -2.76
C THR A 170 17.60 4.32 -1.93
N ARG A 171 18.29 5.23 -1.25
CA ARG A 171 19.45 4.97 -0.40
C ARG A 171 19.27 5.51 1.00
N GLU A 172 19.98 4.89 1.93
CA GLU A 172 20.07 5.34 3.33
C GLU A 172 20.78 6.71 3.43
N GLY A 173 20.21 7.62 4.20
CA GLY A 173 20.70 8.98 4.45
C GLY A 173 20.34 9.47 5.85
N ASP A 174 20.00 10.75 5.98
CA ASP A 174 19.81 11.43 7.26
C ASP A 174 18.44 12.11 7.44
N MET A 175 17.46 11.82 6.59
CA MET A 175 16.09 12.29 6.79
C MET A 175 15.51 11.74 8.09
N LYS A 176 14.52 12.43 8.67
CA LYS A 176 13.73 11.90 9.80
C LYS A 176 12.64 10.93 9.33
N LEU A 177 12.18 11.11 8.09
CA LEU A 177 11.25 10.20 7.43
C LEU A 177 11.83 8.79 7.40
N VAL A 178 11.02 7.78 7.63
CA VAL A 178 11.38 6.36 7.47
C VAL A 178 10.69 5.80 6.23
N GLU A 179 11.45 5.34 5.27
CA GLU A 179 10.94 4.56 4.14
C GLU A 179 10.79 3.11 4.56
N ILE A 180 9.61 2.53 4.32
CA ILE A 180 9.27 1.13 4.61
C ILE A 180 9.09 0.39 3.28
N PRO A 181 10.11 -0.36 2.82
CA PRO A 181 10.05 -1.02 1.51
C PRO A 181 8.96 -2.07 1.41
N ASN A 182 8.22 -2.09 0.30
CA ASN A 182 7.27 -3.14 -0.02
C ASN A 182 8.01 -4.39 -0.48
N PHE A 183 7.81 -5.51 0.22
CA PHE A 183 8.56 -6.73 -0.02
C PHE A 183 8.19 -7.42 -1.33
N CYS A 184 9.11 -8.25 -1.81
CA CYS A 184 8.92 -9.10 -2.98
C CYS A 184 9.79 -10.36 -2.85
N ASP A 185 9.66 -11.31 -3.76
CA ASP A 185 10.63 -12.41 -3.86
C ASP A 185 11.94 -11.90 -4.48
N LEU A 186 12.97 -11.76 -3.67
CA LEU A 186 14.29 -11.26 -4.10
C LEU A 186 15.15 -12.35 -4.75
N VAL A 187 14.80 -13.63 -4.59
CA VAL A 187 15.60 -14.77 -5.01
C VAL A 187 15.18 -15.28 -6.38
N MET A 188 13.87 -15.30 -6.68
CA MET A 188 13.38 -15.80 -7.96
C MET A 188 13.98 -15.07 -9.16
N GLU A 189 14.26 -15.80 -10.24
CA GLU A 189 14.58 -15.21 -11.54
C GLU A 189 13.30 -14.61 -12.15
N SER A 190 13.40 -13.36 -12.64
CA SER A 190 12.27 -12.68 -13.26
C SER A 190 12.27 -12.87 -14.76
N ASN A 191 11.07 -13.07 -15.31
CA ASN A 191 10.79 -13.04 -16.76
C ASN A 191 10.09 -11.74 -17.18
N ASP A 192 9.77 -10.85 -16.26
CA ASP A 192 9.20 -9.53 -16.55
C ASP A 192 10.31 -8.47 -16.64
N PRO A 193 10.32 -7.60 -17.67
CA PRO A 193 11.39 -6.61 -17.87
C PRO A 193 11.48 -5.58 -16.73
N TYR A 194 10.43 -5.44 -15.92
CA TYR A 194 10.37 -4.56 -14.75
C TYR A 194 10.35 -5.34 -13.43
N ASN A 195 10.59 -6.66 -13.46
CA ASN A 195 10.57 -7.59 -12.33
C ASN A 195 9.23 -7.67 -11.56
N ARG A 196 8.11 -7.30 -12.17
CA ARG A 196 6.79 -7.29 -11.52
C ARG A 196 6.29 -8.68 -11.11
N ASP A 197 6.77 -9.74 -11.73
CA ASP A 197 6.48 -11.14 -11.36
C ASP A 197 7.08 -11.53 -9.99
N ARG A 198 8.06 -10.76 -9.48
CA ARG A 198 8.58 -10.90 -8.12
C ARG A 198 7.64 -10.34 -7.05
N ASP A 199 6.74 -9.44 -7.44
CA ASP A 199 5.87 -8.70 -6.54
C ASP A 199 4.90 -9.62 -5.78
N GLN A 200 4.44 -9.12 -4.65
CA GLN A 200 3.46 -9.78 -3.79
C GLN A 200 2.03 -9.65 -4.31
N TRP A 201 1.71 -8.48 -4.88
CA TRP A 201 0.35 -8.17 -5.35
C TRP A 201 0.12 -8.67 -6.78
N PRO A 202 -1.04 -9.22 -7.11
CA PRO A 202 -2.21 -9.53 -6.28
C PRO A 202 -2.30 -11.03 -5.92
N LEU A 203 -1.18 -11.66 -5.60
CA LEU A 203 -0.99 -13.11 -5.55
C LEU A 203 -1.95 -13.81 -4.57
N PHE A 204 -2.24 -13.19 -3.41
CA PHE A 204 -3.08 -13.81 -2.39
C PHE A 204 -4.45 -14.25 -2.92
N ARG A 205 -5.05 -13.48 -3.84
CA ARG A 205 -6.35 -13.80 -4.41
C ARG A 205 -6.30 -14.49 -5.78
N THR A 206 -5.23 -14.25 -6.57
CA THR A 206 -5.12 -14.84 -7.91
C THR A 206 -4.64 -16.29 -7.86
N GLU A 207 -3.75 -16.62 -6.94
CA GLU A 207 -3.16 -17.97 -6.77
C GLU A 207 -3.35 -18.53 -5.36
N GLY A 208 -3.84 -17.72 -4.41
CA GLY A 208 -4.16 -18.10 -3.04
C GLY A 208 -3.08 -17.74 -2.02
N ALA A 209 -3.47 -17.79 -0.74
CA ALA A 209 -2.62 -17.44 0.39
C ALA A 209 -1.34 -18.28 0.45
N GLU A 210 -1.42 -19.59 0.17
CA GLU A 210 -0.23 -20.47 0.19
C GLU A 210 0.79 -20.09 -0.89
N ALA A 211 0.35 -19.63 -2.06
CA ALA A 211 1.26 -19.18 -3.10
C ALA A 211 2.00 -17.89 -2.66
N LEU A 212 1.28 -16.96 -2.03
CA LEU A 212 1.90 -15.76 -1.46
C LEU A 212 2.85 -16.10 -0.31
N MET A 213 2.50 -17.03 0.57
CA MET A 213 3.37 -17.45 1.67
C MET A 213 4.69 -18.07 1.19
N LYS A 214 4.75 -18.66 0.00
CA LYS A 214 6.05 -19.10 -0.57
C LYS A 214 6.96 -17.90 -0.85
N LYS A 215 6.44 -16.79 -1.39
CA LYS A 215 7.21 -15.55 -1.56
C LYS A 215 7.59 -14.93 -0.23
N VAL A 216 6.68 -14.95 0.75
CA VAL A 216 6.96 -14.50 2.13
C VAL A 216 8.15 -15.25 2.72
N TRP A 217 8.16 -16.59 2.66
CA TRP A 217 9.28 -17.37 3.18
C TRP A 217 10.57 -17.12 2.42
N SER A 218 10.52 -17.06 1.08
CA SER A 218 11.69 -16.72 0.26
C SER A 218 12.30 -15.37 0.66
N TYR A 219 11.46 -14.35 0.91
CA TYR A 219 11.90 -13.05 1.37
C TYR A 219 12.48 -13.09 2.79
N ILE A 220 11.79 -13.75 3.74
CA ILE A 220 12.24 -13.86 5.13
C ILE A 220 13.62 -14.54 5.18
N ASP A 221 13.78 -15.69 4.52
CA ASP A 221 15.04 -16.43 4.50
C ASP A 221 16.17 -15.59 3.90
N TYR A 222 15.88 -14.85 2.83
CA TYR A 222 16.84 -13.94 2.21
C TYR A 222 17.29 -12.83 3.19
N VAL A 223 16.34 -12.14 3.83
CA VAL A 223 16.63 -11.03 4.74
C VAL A 223 17.36 -11.52 6.01
N GLU A 224 16.92 -12.64 6.59
CA GLU A 224 17.59 -13.26 7.75
C GLU A 224 19.03 -13.68 7.41
N SER A 225 19.29 -14.15 6.19
CA SER A 225 20.65 -14.48 5.74
C SER A 225 21.60 -13.25 5.72
N HIS A 226 21.04 -12.07 5.65
CA HIS A 226 21.77 -10.78 5.75
C HIS A 226 21.79 -10.21 7.17
N HIS A 227 21.38 -10.99 8.19
CA HIS A 227 21.32 -10.57 9.60
C HIS A 227 20.43 -9.35 9.86
N VAL A 228 19.35 -9.22 9.09
CA VAL A 228 18.34 -8.18 9.22
C VAL A 228 17.03 -8.78 9.70
N ARG A 229 16.30 -8.09 10.58
CA ARG A 229 14.94 -8.46 10.98
C ARG A 229 13.99 -8.22 9.80
N PRO A 230 13.22 -9.22 9.34
CA PRO A 230 12.32 -9.05 8.21
C PRO A 230 11.14 -8.13 8.55
N VAL A 231 10.78 -7.27 7.60
CA VAL A 231 9.58 -6.45 7.60
C VAL A 231 8.80 -6.74 6.32
N LEU A 232 7.57 -7.20 6.47
CA LEU A 232 6.66 -7.49 5.38
C LEU A 232 5.68 -6.33 5.23
N CYS A 233 5.97 -5.38 4.35
CA CYS A 233 5.05 -4.30 4.00
C CYS A 233 4.20 -4.73 2.81
N PHE A 234 2.89 -4.85 3.03
CA PHE A 234 1.90 -5.18 2.01
C PHE A 234 1.25 -3.91 1.45
N TYR A 235 0.89 -3.93 0.17
CA TYR A 235 -0.05 -2.97 -0.41
C TYR A 235 -1.25 -3.72 -0.99
N LEU A 236 -2.42 -3.28 -0.60
CA LEU A 236 -3.71 -3.94 -0.83
C LEU A 236 -4.76 -2.85 -1.08
N HIS A 237 -5.92 -3.23 -1.58
CA HIS A 237 -6.96 -2.27 -1.90
C HIS A 237 -8.32 -2.75 -1.39
N PRO A 238 -9.21 -1.87 -0.89
CA PRO A 238 -10.52 -2.27 -0.39
C PRO A 238 -11.42 -2.85 -1.49
N TRP A 239 -11.23 -2.44 -2.74
CA TRP A 239 -12.00 -2.97 -3.87
C TRP A 239 -11.71 -4.45 -4.14
N GLU A 240 -10.60 -5.00 -3.70
CA GLU A 240 -10.32 -6.42 -3.80
C GLU A 240 -11.30 -7.29 -2.98
N TYR A 241 -11.88 -6.74 -1.91
CA TYR A 241 -12.81 -7.44 -1.01
C TYR A 241 -14.29 -7.28 -1.38
N TYR A 242 -14.58 -6.73 -2.53
CA TYR A 242 -15.90 -6.61 -3.13
C TYR A 242 -15.87 -7.11 -4.58
N GLU A 243 -16.98 -7.68 -5.06
CA GLU A 243 -17.05 -8.19 -6.43
C GLU A 243 -16.89 -7.04 -7.43
N MET A 244 -15.85 -7.12 -8.26
CA MET A 244 -15.52 -6.11 -9.25
C MET A 244 -16.01 -6.54 -10.65
N PRO A 245 -16.42 -5.59 -11.50
CA PRO A 245 -16.76 -5.88 -12.88
C PRO A 245 -15.56 -6.44 -13.63
N THR A 246 -15.81 -7.41 -14.52
CA THR A 246 -14.80 -8.03 -15.36
C THR A 246 -15.03 -7.65 -16.83
N GLY A 247 -13.96 -7.62 -17.61
CA GLY A 247 -14.04 -7.34 -19.04
C GLY A 247 -13.90 -5.86 -19.37
N VAL A 248 -14.71 -5.39 -20.31
CA VAL A 248 -14.71 -4.00 -20.79
C VAL A 248 -15.57 -3.14 -19.89
N LEU A 249 -15.01 -2.02 -19.45
CA LEU A 249 -15.74 -0.94 -18.78
C LEU A 249 -16.10 0.10 -19.85
N ASP A 250 -17.39 0.23 -20.13
CA ASP A 250 -17.92 1.15 -21.14
C ASP A 250 -18.37 2.46 -20.45
N TYR A 251 -17.76 3.56 -20.85
CA TYR A 251 -18.06 4.91 -20.37
C TYR A 251 -18.82 5.73 -21.42
N GLY A 252 -19.32 5.10 -22.48
CA GLY A 252 -20.06 5.75 -23.57
C GLY A 252 -19.15 6.37 -24.65
N GLU A 253 -18.24 7.25 -24.29
CA GLU A 253 -17.24 7.84 -25.20
C GLU A 253 -15.89 7.13 -25.20
N ALA A 254 -15.67 6.21 -24.26
CA ALA A 254 -14.44 5.43 -24.15
C ALA A 254 -14.70 4.07 -23.53
N GLU A 255 -13.91 3.09 -23.93
CA GLU A 255 -13.86 1.76 -23.32
C GLU A 255 -12.50 1.56 -22.63
N VAL A 256 -12.53 0.98 -21.42
CA VAL A 256 -11.33 0.57 -20.69
C VAL A 256 -11.42 -0.93 -20.40
N LYS A 257 -10.37 -1.66 -20.75
CA LYS A 257 -10.27 -3.09 -20.47
C LYS A 257 -9.06 -3.35 -19.56
N PRO A 258 -9.23 -3.37 -18.24
CA PRO A 258 -8.17 -3.75 -17.33
C PRO A 258 -7.68 -5.17 -17.64
N HIS A 259 -6.40 -5.43 -17.35
CA HIS A 259 -5.89 -6.80 -17.49
C HIS A 259 -6.66 -7.74 -16.53
N SER A 260 -7.01 -8.94 -16.99
CA SER A 260 -7.90 -9.85 -16.26
C SER A 260 -7.45 -10.19 -14.83
N PHE A 261 -6.13 -10.24 -14.57
CA PHE A 261 -5.63 -10.51 -13.22
C PHE A 261 -6.02 -9.42 -12.18
N ILE A 262 -6.27 -8.17 -12.65
CA ILE A 262 -6.59 -7.06 -11.74
C ILE A 262 -7.91 -7.31 -11.00
N THR A 263 -8.91 -7.87 -11.67
CA THR A 263 -10.23 -8.14 -11.06
C THR A 263 -10.47 -9.62 -10.73
N LEU A 264 -9.53 -10.51 -11.08
CA LEU A 264 -9.66 -11.95 -10.82
C LEU A 264 -9.80 -12.23 -9.32
N ASN A 265 -10.87 -12.97 -8.97
CA ASN A 265 -11.13 -13.41 -7.59
C ASN A 265 -11.32 -12.28 -6.55
N CYS A 266 -11.69 -11.06 -6.98
CA CYS A 266 -12.20 -10.05 -6.06
C CYS A 266 -13.49 -10.52 -5.36
N GLY A 267 -13.78 -10.02 -4.18
CA GLY A 267 -14.96 -10.39 -3.38
C GLY A 267 -14.70 -11.57 -2.45
N ASP A 268 -15.60 -12.55 -2.44
CA ASP A 268 -15.60 -13.65 -1.45
C ASP A 268 -14.32 -14.50 -1.45
N VAL A 269 -13.72 -14.69 -2.62
CA VAL A 269 -12.44 -15.41 -2.73
C VAL A 269 -11.34 -14.63 -2.05
N ALA A 270 -11.23 -13.33 -2.31
CA ALA A 270 -10.23 -12.46 -1.68
C ALA A 270 -10.41 -12.43 -0.15
N VAL A 271 -11.64 -12.32 0.33
CA VAL A 271 -11.95 -12.36 1.77
C VAL A 271 -11.45 -13.67 2.41
N LYS A 272 -11.77 -14.81 1.80
CA LYS A 272 -11.36 -16.13 2.29
C LYS A 272 -9.85 -16.31 2.27
N GLU A 273 -9.19 -15.93 1.18
CA GLU A 273 -7.74 -16.08 1.07
C GLU A 273 -6.98 -15.10 1.97
N MET A 274 -7.52 -13.89 2.23
CA MET A 274 -6.96 -12.98 3.23
C MET A 274 -7.10 -13.53 4.65
N ASP A 275 -8.25 -14.07 5.03
CA ASP A 275 -8.45 -14.73 6.33
C ASP A 275 -7.41 -15.81 6.58
N LYS A 276 -7.15 -16.61 5.55
CA LYS A 276 -6.14 -17.67 5.57
C LYS A 276 -4.72 -17.11 5.66
N LEU A 277 -4.42 -16.07 4.88
CA LEU A 277 -3.11 -15.40 4.90
C LEU A 277 -2.79 -14.84 6.28
N LEU A 278 -3.75 -14.12 6.90
CA LEU A 278 -3.58 -13.55 8.24
C LEU A 278 -3.34 -14.65 9.30
N THR A 279 -4.06 -15.77 9.21
CA THR A 279 -3.82 -16.94 10.07
C THR A 279 -2.37 -17.46 9.90
N MET A 280 -1.95 -17.67 8.64
CA MET A 280 -0.63 -18.22 8.34
C MET A 280 0.52 -17.29 8.77
N LEU A 281 0.36 -15.96 8.59
CA LEU A 281 1.33 -14.95 9.05
C LEU A 281 1.44 -14.93 10.58
N THR A 282 0.31 -15.01 11.29
CA THR A 282 0.27 -15.07 12.76
C THR A 282 0.95 -16.35 13.27
N ASP A 283 0.61 -17.51 12.72
CA ASP A 283 1.17 -18.82 13.09
C ASP A 283 2.69 -18.86 12.81
N ALA A 284 3.15 -18.14 11.80
CA ALA A 284 4.56 -17.99 11.45
C ALA A 284 5.35 -17.06 12.38
N GLY A 285 4.69 -16.36 13.31
CA GLY A 285 5.31 -15.44 14.26
C GLY A 285 5.36 -14.00 13.78
N GLY A 286 4.50 -13.60 12.84
CA GLY A 286 4.33 -12.21 12.41
C GLY A 286 3.71 -11.33 13.49
N VAL A 287 4.21 -10.10 13.61
CA VAL A 287 3.66 -9.07 14.51
C VAL A 287 3.13 -7.93 13.68
N TYR A 288 1.82 -7.68 13.76
CA TYR A 288 1.17 -6.61 13.01
C TYR A 288 1.44 -5.25 13.64
N LYS A 289 1.81 -4.28 12.80
CA LYS A 289 2.06 -2.89 13.17
C LYS A 289 1.48 -1.97 12.09
N THR A 290 1.08 -0.76 12.50
CA THR A 290 0.85 0.31 11.53
C THR A 290 2.18 0.85 11.01
N ALA A 291 2.17 1.54 9.87
CA ALA A 291 3.39 2.13 9.30
C ALA A 291 4.02 3.15 10.26
N GLY A 292 3.20 4.01 10.88
CA GLY A 292 3.67 4.97 11.87
C GLY A 292 4.24 4.30 13.12
N ALA A 293 3.59 3.25 13.65
CA ALA A 293 4.11 2.53 14.82
C ALA A 293 5.44 1.82 14.51
N LEU A 294 5.60 1.28 13.29
CA LEU A 294 6.86 0.69 12.88
C LEU A 294 7.95 1.75 12.74
N SER A 295 7.65 2.92 12.14
CA SER A 295 8.64 3.98 11.96
C SER A 295 9.18 4.54 13.26
N ASP A 296 8.43 4.48 14.37
CA ASP A 296 8.88 4.93 15.69
C ASP A 296 9.98 4.00 16.30
N GLU A 297 10.30 2.88 15.65
CA GLU A 297 11.36 1.93 16.07
C GLU A 297 12.70 2.17 15.33
N TYR A 298 12.72 3.06 14.36
CA TYR A 298 13.89 3.43 13.55
C TYR A 298 14.29 4.88 13.75
#